data_bea3be8e2c66799b227e198fd176991b
#
_entry.id   bea3be8e2c66799b227e198fd176991b
#
_cell.length_a   1.000
_cell.length_b   1.000
_cell.length_c   1.000
_cell.angle_alpha   90.00
_cell.angle_beta   90.00
_cell.angle_gamma   90.00
#
_symmetry.space_group_name_H-M   'P 1'
#
loop_
_entity.id
_entity.type
_entity.pdbx_description
1 polymer ?
#
loop_
_entity_poly.entity_id
_entity_poly.type
_entity_poly.pdbx_seq_one_letter_code
_entity_poly.pdbx_strand_id
1 'polypeptide(L)'
;MVNTLEKPTFDEMRPGVKTPAKETLLTPRFYTTDFDEMAKMDLAVNEDELQAILEEFRADYNRHHFVRDEEFKQSWDDIEGETRRLFVEFLERSCTAEFSGFLLYKELGRRLKTKNPVLAECFTLMSRDEARHSGFLNKALSDFNLALDLGFLTKSRSYTFFKPKFIFYATYLSEKIGYWRYITIYRHLEAHPEDRIYPIFRFFENWCQDENRHGDFFDAVMRSQPQMLNDWKAKLWCRFFLLSVFATMYLNDIQRAGFYACIGLNAREYDTYVIQKTNETAGRVFPIVLDVENPEFYERLEVCVRNNERLREISNSKTPKFFQFFQKLPSYLSHGWQFLQLFLMKPIDRVSLEGSVR
;
A
#
# COMPACT_ATOMS: atom_id res chain seq x y z
N MET A 1 16.04 -32.10 -9.76
CA MET A 1 16.49 -31.10 -10.75
C MET A 1 15.51 -29.91 -10.64
N VAL A 2 15.95 -28.88 -10.01
CA VAL A 2 15.16 -27.61 -9.91
C VAL A 2 15.35 -26.91 -11.25
N ASN A 3 14.28 -26.85 -12.04
CA ASN A 3 14.26 -26.10 -13.30
C ASN A 3 14.32 -24.62 -12.92
N THR A 4 15.52 -24.05 -12.92
CA THR A 4 15.71 -22.59 -12.88
C THR A 4 15.25 -22.06 -14.24
N LEU A 5 13.96 -21.66 -14.30
CA LEU A 5 13.48 -20.86 -15.42
C LEU A 5 14.35 -19.59 -15.46
N GLU A 6 15.16 -19.46 -16.48
CA GLU A 6 15.91 -18.24 -16.76
C GLU A 6 14.93 -17.07 -16.76
N LYS A 7 15.26 -16.01 -16.02
CA LYS A 7 14.45 -14.80 -16.01
C LYS A 7 14.55 -14.18 -17.41
N PRO A 8 13.41 -13.86 -18.06
CA PRO A 8 13.48 -13.18 -19.36
C PRO A 8 14.33 -11.92 -19.25
N THR A 9 15.22 -11.72 -20.19
CA THR A 9 16.03 -10.54 -20.27
C THR A 9 15.19 -9.37 -20.84
N PHE A 10 15.61 -8.14 -20.56
CA PHE A 10 14.87 -6.93 -20.98
C PHE A 10 14.65 -6.89 -22.52
N ASP A 11 15.56 -7.51 -23.28
CA ASP A 11 15.52 -7.58 -24.76
C ASP A 11 14.46 -8.56 -25.32
N GLU A 12 13.88 -9.42 -24.48
CA GLU A 12 12.83 -10.37 -24.89
C GLU A 12 11.41 -9.81 -24.71
N MET A 13 11.28 -8.57 -24.22
CA MET A 13 9.99 -7.93 -24.01
C MET A 13 9.48 -7.25 -25.28
N ARG A 14 8.17 -7.32 -25.51
CA ARG A 14 7.51 -6.57 -26.58
C ARG A 14 7.71 -5.06 -26.37
N PRO A 15 7.88 -4.26 -27.44
CA PRO A 15 7.96 -2.82 -27.30
C PRO A 15 6.78 -2.25 -26.49
N GLY A 16 7.07 -1.34 -25.56
CA GLY A 16 6.06 -0.75 -24.66
C GLY A 16 5.66 -1.60 -23.46
N VAL A 17 6.14 -2.86 -23.35
CA VAL A 17 5.90 -3.70 -22.15
C VAL A 17 7.04 -3.54 -21.16
N LYS A 18 6.70 -3.29 -19.90
CA LYS A 18 7.67 -3.10 -18.81
C LYS A 18 7.53 -4.15 -17.74
N THR A 19 8.65 -4.50 -17.11
CA THR A 19 8.63 -5.26 -15.85
C THR A 19 8.26 -4.34 -14.70
N PRO A 20 7.42 -4.81 -13.76
CA PRO A 20 7.13 -4.08 -12.54
C PRO A 20 8.37 -3.77 -11.71
N ALA A 21 8.32 -2.69 -10.94
CA ALA A 21 9.41 -2.30 -10.04
C ALA A 21 9.75 -3.42 -9.04
N LYS A 22 11.04 -3.60 -8.77
CA LYS A 22 11.52 -4.59 -7.80
C LYS A 22 11.06 -4.24 -6.39
N GLU A 23 10.75 -5.27 -5.61
CA GLU A 23 10.47 -5.15 -4.19
C GLU A 23 11.72 -4.80 -3.39
N THR A 24 11.51 -4.20 -2.22
CA THR A 24 12.55 -4.00 -1.20
C THR A 24 12.33 -4.94 -0.01
N LEU A 25 13.37 -5.19 0.77
CA LEU A 25 13.26 -5.98 2.00
C LEU A 25 12.29 -5.38 3.04
N LEU A 26 12.15 -4.05 3.04
CA LEU A 26 11.27 -3.33 3.97
C LEU A 26 9.81 -3.29 3.50
N THR A 27 9.57 -3.52 2.21
CA THR A 27 8.24 -3.49 1.59
C THR A 27 8.04 -4.71 0.69
N PRO A 28 8.05 -5.92 1.26
CA PRO A 28 7.73 -7.12 0.48
C PRO A 28 6.28 -7.02 0.00
N ARG A 29 6.01 -7.47 -1.23
CA ARG A 29 4.67 -7.41 -1.84
C ARG A 29 3.97 -8.76 -1.79
N PHE A 30 4.73 -9.85 -1.75
CA PHE A 30 4.18 -11.19 -1.78
C PHE A 30 4.46 -11.89 -0.46
N TYR A 31 3.41 -12.34 0.19
CA TYR A 31 3.47 -13.01 1.48
C TYR A 31 3.04 -14.46 1.34
N THR A 32 3.63 -15.30 2.18
CA THR A 32 3.10 -16.62 2.51
C THR A 32 2.94 -16.71 4.03
N THR A 33 2.11 -17.63 4.50
CA THR A 33 1.78 -17.76 5.92
C THR A 33 1.57 -19.20 6.33
N ASP A 34 1.36 -19.43 7.62
CA ASP A 34 0.82 -20.67 8.13
C ASP A 34 -0.70 -20.73 7.86
N PHE A 35 -1.06 -21.39 6.76
CA PHE A 35 -2.47 -21.53 6.35
C PHE A 35 -3.27 -22.39 7.30
N ASP A 36 -2.63 -23.31 8.03
CA ASP A 36 -3.31 -24.16 9.00
C ASP A 36 -3.60 -23.41 10.30
N GLU A 37 -2.71 -22.50 10.72
CA GLU A 37 -2.97 -21.56 11.80
C GLU A 37 -4.10 -20.60 11.42
N MET A 38 -4.05 -20.01 10.21
CA MET A 38 -5.08 -19.08 9.74
C MET A 38 -6.44 -19.77 9.60
N ALA A 39 -6.47 -21.01 9.15
CA ALA A 39 -7.72 -21.77 9.00
C ALA A 39 -8.44 -22.08 10.33
N LYS A 40 -7.71 -22.09 11.44
CA LYS A 40 -8.24 -22.37 12.78
C LYS A 40 -8.79 -21.12 13.50
N MET A 41 -8.78 -19.97 12.86
CA MET A 41 -9.32 -18.76 13.44
C MET A 41 -10.81 -18.92 13.71
N ASP A 42 -11.20 -18.69 14.95
CA ASP A 42 -12.60 -18.68 15.37
C ASP A 42 -13.17 -17.28 15.10
N LEU A 43 -14.17 -17.20 14.25
CA LEU A 43 -14.81 -15.95 13.86
C LEU A 43 -16.13 -15.69 14.58
N ALA A 44 -16.56 -16.61 15.47
CA ALA A 44 -17.88 -16.57 16.10
C ALA A 44 -18.14 -15.27 16.90
N VAL A 45 -17.09 -14.65 17.44
CA VAL A 45 -17.23 -13.40 18.23
C VAL A 45 -17.81 -12.26 17.41
N ASN A 46 -17.45 -12.19 16.10
CA ASN A 46 -17.91 -11.14 15.15
C ASN A 46 -18.62 -11.74 13.93
N GLU A 47 -19.29 -12.89 14.10
CA GLU A 47 -19.88 -13.60 12.98
C GLU A 47 -20.92 -12.75 12.22
N ASP A 48 -21.81 -12.07 12.93
CA ASP A 48 -22.84 -11.23 12.31
C ASP A 48 -22.23 -10.08 11.49
N GLU A 49 -21.20 -9.43 12.00
CA GLU A 49 -20.49 -8.37 11.29
C GLU A 49 -19.77 -8.91 10.05
N LEU A 50 -19.09 -10.04 10.19
CA LEU A 50 -18.37 -10.67 9.07
C LEU A 50 -19.34 -11.16 7.98
N GLN A 51 -20.54 -11.66 8.36
CA GLN A 51 -21.58 -12.00 7.40
C GLN A 51 -22.13 -10.76 6.69
N ALA A 52 -22.34 -9.66 7.40
CA ALA A 52 -22.78 -8.40 6.79
C ALA A 52 -21.74 -7.89 5.78
N ILE A 53 -20.45 -7.90 6.14
CA ILE A 53 -19.35 -7.52 5.22
C ILE A 53 -19.31 -8.47 4.01
N LEU A 54 -19.51 -9.78 4.22
CA LEU A 54 -19.54 -10.75 3.13
C LEU A 54 -20.70 -10.49 2.16
N GLU A 55 -21.89 -10.14 2.65
CA GLU A 55 -23.01 -9.76 1.79
C GLU A 55 -22.71 -8.48 0.98
N GLU A 56 -22.01 -7.49 1.56
CA GLU A 56 -21.56 -6.32 0.81
C GLU A 56 -20.55 -6.69 -0.28
N PHE A 57 -19.62 -7.61 -0.02
CA PHE A 57 -18.73 -8.13 -1.07
C PHE A 57 -19.49 -8.84 -2.19
N ARG A 58 -20.53 -9.62 -1.85
CA ARG A 58 -21.39 -10.33 -2.82
C ARG A 58 -22.20 -9.36 -3.66
N ALA A 59 -22.69 -8.27 -3.07
CA ALA A 59 -23.46 -7.25 -3.75
C ALA A 59 -22.67 -6.57 -4.88
N ASP A 60 -21.34 -6.49 -4.76
CA ASP A 60 -20.44 -5.99 -5.81
C ASP A 60 -20.89 -4.66 -6.40
N TYR A 61 -21.08 -3.64 -5.54
CA TYR A 61 -21.63 -2.33 -5.92
C TYR A 61 -20.85 -1.68 -7.08
N ASN A 62 -19.57 -1.98 -7.20
CA ASN A 62 -18.68 -1.42 -8.23
C ASN A 62 -18.56 -2.29 -9.49
N ARG A 63 -19.38 -3.33 -9.64
CA ARG A 63 -19.33 -4.28 -10.78
C ARG A 63 -19.31 -3.59 -12.14
N HIS A 64 -20.04 -2.50 -12.30
CA HIS A 64 -20.21 -1.78 -13.57
C HIS A 64 -19.61 -0.38 -13.54
N HIS A 65 -18.91 -0.02 -12.46
CA HIS A 65 -18.39 1.34 -12.28
C HIS A 65 -17.09 1.57 -13.07
N PHE A 66 -16.14 0.65 -13.03
CA PHE A 66 -14.82 0.79 -13.66
C PHE A 66 -14.91 0.58 -15.19
N VAL A 67 -15.70 1.42 -15.86
CA VAL A 67 -15.89 1.40 -17.31
C VAL A 67 -15.35 2.72 -17.88
N ARG A 68 -14.48 2.60 -18.86
CA ARG A 68 -13.90 3.75 -19.56
C ARG A 68 -14.93 4.38 -20.49
N ASP A 69 -15.17 5.66 -20.33
CA ASP A 69 -16.09 6.47 -21.12
C ASP A 69 -15.40 7.22 -22.26
N GLU A 70 -16.13 8.17 -22.89
CA GLU A 70 -15.62 8.97 -24.02
C GLU A 70 -14.43 9.85 -23.63
N GLU A 71 -14.33 10.29 -22.37
CA GLU A 71 -13.21 11.13 -21.93
C GLU A 71 -11.85 10.41 -22.05
N PHE A 72 -11.82 9.08 -21.95
CA PHE A 72 -10.59 8.30 -22.16
C PHE A 72 -10.19 8.14 -23.63
N LYS A 73 -11.07 8.50 -24.60
CA LYS A 73 -10.80 8.31 -26.03
C LYS A 73 -10.00 9.45 -26.68
N GLN A 74 -9.82 10.56 -25.97
CA GLN A 74 -9.01 11.66 -26.46
C GLN A 74 -7.51 11.30 -26.51
N SER A 75 -6.71 12.09 -27.23
CA SER A 75 -5.27 11.96 -27.16
C SER A 75 -4.76 12.46 -25.80
N TRP A 76 -3.75 11.79 -25.28
CA TRP A 76 -3.04 12.16 -24.06
C TRP A 76 -1.59 12.60 -24.35
N ASP A 77 -1.33 13.01 -25.60
CA ASP A 77 0.00 13.45 -26.04
C ASP A 77 0.39 14.78 -25.39
N ASP A 78 -0.59 15.58 -24.95
CA ASP A 78 -0.36 16.83 -24.22
C ASP A 78 0.24 16.59 -22.80
N ILE A 79 0.07 15.39 -22.25
CA ILE A 79 0.79 14.99 -21.04
C ILE A 79 2.18 14.51 -21.45
N GLU A 80 3.15 15.43 -21.44
CA GLU A 80 4.52 15.20 -21.90
C GLU A 80 5.58 15.49 -20.84
N GLY A 81 6.83 15.25 -21.18
CA GLY A 81 7.99 15.59 -20.35
C GLY A 81 7.98 14.92 -18.98
N GLU A 82 8.27 15.71 -17.95
CA GLU A 82 8.37 15.23 -16.57
C GLU A 82 6.99 14.83 -16.00
N THR A 83 5.92 15.55 -16.32
CA THR A 83 4.56 15.22 -15.90
C THR A 83 4.17 13.82 -16.38
N ARG A 84 4.40 13.53 -17.68
CA ARG A 84 4.15 12.18 -18.24
C ARG A 84 4.95 11.11 -17.51
N ARG A 85 6.24 11.36 -17.30
CA ARG A 85 7.12 10.41 -16.61
C ARG A 85 6.61 10.08 -15.19
N LEU A 86 6.26 11.10 -14.41
CA LEU A 86 5.78 10.95 -13.03
C LEU A 86 4.40 10.28 -12.97
N PHE A 87 3.50 10.65 -13.87
CA PHE A 87 2.17 10.07 -13.92
C PHE A 87 2.21 8.60 -14.36
N VAL A 88 3.00 8.26 -15.36
CA VAL A 88 3.22 6.87 -15.77
C VAL A 88 3.82 6.05 -14.60
N GLU A 89 4.81 6.60 -13.88
CA GLU A 89 5.36 5.94 -12.69
C GLU A 89 4.30 5.70 -11.62
N PHE A 90 3.41 6.67 -11.39
CA PHE A 90 2.26 6.49 -10.48
C PHE A 90 1.37 5.32 -10.92
N LEU A 91 0.97 5.27 -12.20
CA LEU A 91 0.15 4.18 -12.74
C LEU A 91 0.84 2.81 -12.61
N GLU A 92 2.13 2.73 -12.95
CA GLU A 92 2.92 1.50 -12.85
C GLU A 92 2.98 0.95 -11.40
N ARG A 93 3.20 1.84 -10.44
CA ARG A 93 3.34 1.45 -9.03
C ARG A 93 2.00 1.06 -8.42
N SER A 94 0.96 1.83 -8.70
CA SER A 94 -0.39 1.52 -8.25
C SER A 94 -0.86 0.20 -8.85
N CYS A 95 -0.72 0.00 -10.16
CA CYS A 95 -1.07 -1.26 -10.83
C CYS A 95 -0.32 -2.46 -10.22
N THR A 96 0.97 -2.30 -9.89
CA THR A 96 1.76 -3.36 -9.28
C THR A 96 1.29 -3.66 -7.86
N ALA A 97 0.92 -2.65 -7.08
CA ALA A 97 0.41 -2.82 -5.72
C ALA A 97 -0.90 -3.59 -5.73
N GLU A 98 -1.89 -3.14 -6.49
CA GLU A 98 -3.21 -3.79 -6.65
C GLU A 98 -3.07 -5.25 -7.17
N PHE A 99 -2.22 -5.47 -8.17
CA PHE A 99 -2.00 -6.83 -8.68
C PHE A 99 -1.32 -7.75 -7.66
N SER A 100 -0.49 -7.22 -6.78
CA SER A 100 0.07 -8.01 -5.67
C SER A 100 -0.98 -8.38 -4.64
N GLY A 101 -1.92 -7.48 -4.33
CA GLY A 101 -3.11 -7.73 -3.51
C GLY A 101 -3.98 -8.84 -4.13
N PHE A 102 -4.30 -8.72 -5.43
CA PHE A 102 -5.00 -9.77 -6.16
C PHE A 102 -4.37 -11.15 -5.98
N LEU A 103 -3.06 -11.28 -6.17
CA LEU A 103 -2.37 -12.57 -6.07
C LEU A 103 -2.36 -13.11 -4.63
N LEU A 104 -2.18 -12.24 -3.63
CA LEU A 104 -2.22 -12.61 -2.22
C LEU A 104 -3.60 -13.13 -1.83
N TYR A 105 -4.65 -12.35 -2.07
CA TYR A 105 -6.01 -12.72 -1.67
C TYR A 105 -6.52 -13.95 -2.43
N LYS A 106 -6.19 -14.08 -3.71
CA LYS A 106 -6.49 -15.28 -4.49
C LYS A 106 -5.89 -16.54 -3.88
N GLU A 107 -4.64 -16.48 -3.45
CA GLU A 107 -3.97 -17.64 -2.83
C GLU A 107 -4.54 -17.94 -1.44
N LEU A 108 -4.85 -16.92 -0.62
CA LEU A 108 -5.52 -17.10 0.67
C LEU A 108 -6.90 -17.73 0.49
N GLY A 109 -7.73 -17.22 -0.42
CA GLY A 109 -9.05 -17.79 -0.73
C GLY A 109 -8.95 -19.25 -1.15
N ARG A 110 -8.02 -19.57 -2.05
CA ARG A 110 -7.80 -20.93 -2.53
C ARG A 110 -7.38 -21.90 -1.41
N ARG A 111 -6.46 -21.49 -0.52
CA ARG A 111 -5.91 -22.33 0.56
C ARG A 111 -6.90 -22.56 1.71
N LEU A 112 -7.76 -21.59 1.97
CA LEU A 112 -8.71 -21.66 3.08
C LEU A 112 -10.05 -22.30 2.70
N LYS A 113 -10.33 -22.53 1.41
CA LYS A 113 -11.65 -22.90 0.87
C LYS A 113 -12.34 -24.04 1.61
N THR A 114 -11.62 -25.09 2.00
CA THR A 114 -12.19 -26.27 2.66
C THR A 114 -12.09 -26.23 4.19
N LYS A 115 -11.34 -25.26 4.74
CA LYS A 115 -11.01 -25.20 6.18
C LYS A 115 -11.72 -24.04 6.88
N ASN A 116 -11.86 -22.91 6.23
CA ASN A 116 -12.57 -21.72 6.72
C ASN A 116 -13.28 -21.04 5.55
N PRO A 117 -14.51 -21.50 5.19
CA PRO A 117 -15.23 -21.03 4.00
C PRO A 117 -15.49 -19.51 4.01
N VAL A 118 -15.81 -18.92 5.16
CA VAL A 118 -16.10 -17.47 5.29
C VAL A 118 -14.89 -16.64 4.92
N LEU A 119 -13.74 -16.91 5.55
CA LEU A 119 -12.49 -16.24 5.20
C LEU A 119 -12.11 -16.45 3.73
N ALA A 120 -12.29 -17.67 3.25
CA ALA A 120 -11.95 -18.01 1.87
C ALA A 120 -12.81 -17.25 0.86
N GLU A 121 -14.11 -17.09 1.12
CA GLU A 121 -15.00 -16.34 0.25
C GLU A 121 -14.66 -14.85 0.28
N CYS A 122 -14.49 -14.25 1.45
CA CYS A 122 -14.07 -12.85 1.58
C CYS A 122 -12.77 -12.58 0.78
N PHE A 123 -11.72 -13.37 0.99
CA PHE A 123 -10.47 -13.22 0.22
C PHE A 123 -10.67 -13.42 -1.29
N THR A 124 -11.55 -14.32 -1.70
CA THR A 124 -11.85 -14.53 -3.13
C THR A 124 -12.52 -13.30 -3.74
N LEU A 125 -13.44 -12.68 -3.02
CA LEU A 125 -14.16 -11.49 -3.48
C LEU A 125 -13.26 -10.25 -3.45
N MET A 126 -12.43 -10.07 -2.42
CA MET A 126 -11.38 -9.04 -2.40
C MET A 126 -10.43 -9.20 -3.59
N SER A 127 -10.00 -10.44 -3.89
CA SER A 127 -9.14 -10.66 -5.05
C SER A 127 -9.79 -10.27 -6.37
N ARG A 128 -11.11 -10.36 -6.49
CA ARG A 128 -11.87 -9.87 -7.65
C ARG A 128 -11.76 -8.35 -7.78
N ASP A 129 -11.90 -7.63 -6.68
CA ASP A 129 -11.85 -6.18 -6.64
C ASP A 129 -10.43 -5.69 -7.02
N GLU A 130 -9.39 -6.27 -6.42
CA GLU A 130 -7.98 -6.00 -6.75
C GLU A 130 -7.62 -6.29 -8.21
N ALA A 131 -8.18 -7.37 -8.79
CA ALA A 131 -8.01 -7.67 -10.21
C ALA A 131 -8.63 -6.59 -11.10
N ARG A 132 -9.77 -6.04 -10.70
CA ARG A 132 -10.47 -4.94 -11.38
C ARG A 132 -9.64 -3.67 -11.33
N HIS A 133 -9.15 -3.30 -10.16
CA HIS A 133 -8.30 -2.15 -9.93
C HIS A 133 -7.02 -2.22 -10.76
N SER A 134 -6.27 -3.29 -10.65
CA SER A 134 -5.04 -3.48 -11.41
C SER A 134 -5.25 -3.52 -12.92
N GLY A 135 -6.35 -4.16 -13.37
CA GLY A 135 -6.74 -4.20 -14.78
C GLY A 135 -7.07 -2.80 -15.33
N PHE A 136 -7.78 -1.98 -14.55
CA PHE A 136 -8.14 -0.61 -14.92
C PHE A 136 -6.90 0.29 -15.04
N LEU A 137 -5.95 0.20 -14.09
CA LEU A 137 -4.67 0.90 -14.13
C LEU A 137 -3.79 0.46 -15.29
N ASN A 138 -3.69 -0.85 -15.55
CA ASN A 138 -2.89 -1.35 -16.68
C ASN A 138 -3.51 -0.95 -18.03
N LYS A 139 -4.82 -0.81 -18.09
CA LYS A 139 -5.50 -0.26 -19.26
C LYS A 139 -5.22 1.23 -19.43
N ALA A 140 -5.14 2.01 -18.35
CA ALA A 140 -4.72 3.41 -18.39
C ALA A 140 -3.29 3.58 -18.96
N LEU A 141 -2.36 2.69 -18.60
CA LEU A 141 -1.01 2.69 -19.18
C LEU A 141 -1.02 2.55 -20.71
N SER A 142 -2.02 1.89 -21.29
CA SER A 142 -2.12 1.73 -22.75
C SER A 142 -2.35 3.05 -23.49
N ASP A 143 -2.91 4.06 -22.84
CA ASP A 143 -3.06 5.41 -23.42
C ASP A 143 -1.73 6.13 -23.58
N PHE A 144 -0.72 5.66 -22.88
CA PHE A 144 0.67 6.12 -22.97
C PHE A 144 1.56 5.18 -23.80
N ASN A 145 0.96 4.24 -24.55
CA ASN A 145 1.65 3.19 -25.31
C ASN A 145 2.51 2.27 -24.44
N LEU A 146 2.08 2.02 -23.21
CA LEU A 146 2.76 1.19 -22.22
C LEU A 146 1.84 0.11 -21.67
N ALA A 147 2.42 -0.95 -21.13
CA ALA A 147 1.72 -1.96 -20.33
C ALA A 147 2.69 -2.61 -19.35
N LEU A 148 2.20 -3.09 -18.21
CA LEU A 148 2.97 -3.95 -17.32
C LEU A 148 2.77 -5.41 -17.70
N ASP A 149 3.86 -6.19 -17.67
CA ASP A 149 3.77 -7.64 -17.76
C ASP A 149 3.35 -8.24 -16.41
N LEU A 150 2.04 -8.28 -16.18
CA LEU A 150 1.46 -8.89 -14.98
C LEU A 150 1.70 -10.40 -14.93
N GLY A 151 1.89 -11.05 -16.09
CA GLY A 151 2.31 -12.45 -16.18
C GLY A 151 3.71 -12.67 -15.62
N PHE A 152 4.62 -11.73 -15.83
CA PHE A 152 5.95 -11.76 -15.22
C PHE A 152 5.86 -11.72 -13.69
N LEU A 153 5.06 -10.84 -13.10
CA LEU A 153 4.82 -10.80 -11.64
C LEU A 153 4.34 -12.15 -11.10
N THR A 154 3.43 -12.78 -11.82
CA THR A 154 2.88 -14.10 -11.43
C THR A 154 3.96 -15.20 -11.38
N LYS A 155 4.96 -15.11 -12.25
CA LYS A 155 6.02 -16.12 -12.38
C LYS A 155 7.27 -15.83 -11.55
N SER A 156 7.64 -14.55 -11.40
CA SER A 156 8.92 -14.12 -10.81
C SER A 156 8.83 -13.72 -9.34
N ARG A 157 7.64 -13.76 -8.73
CA ARG A 157 7.44 -13.39 -7.34
C ARG A 157 8.22 -14.28 -6.38
N SER A 158 8.79 -13.68 -5.36
CA SER A 158 9.34 -14.36 -4.19
C SER A 158 8.47 -14.08 -2.97
N TYR A 159 8.21 -15.11 -2.16
CA TYR A 159 7.36 -14.96 -0.99
C TYR A 159 8.18 -14.69 0.26
N THR A 160 7.72 -13.73 1.06
CA THR A 160 8.19 -13.50 2.43
C THR A 160 7.20 -14.16 3.39
N PHE A 161 7.71 -15.01 4.29
CA PHE A 161 6.86 -15.65 5.29
C PHE A 161 6.48 -14.66 6.39
N PHE A 162 5.17 -14.52 6.62
CA PHE A 162 4.62 -13.82 7.78
C PHE A 162 3.67 -14.75 8.54
N LYS A 163 3.71 -14.68 9.87
CA LYS A 163 2.65 -15.29 10.68
C LYS A 163 1.30 -14.66 10.35
N PRO A 164 0.17 -15.40 10.50
CA PRO A 164 -1.15 -14.88 10.17
C PRO A 164 -1.41 -13.46 10.72
N LYS A 165 -1.13 -13.21 11.99
CA LYS A 165 -1.33 -11.88 12.59
C LYS A 165 -0.60 -10.74 11.86
N PHE A 166 0.58 -11.02 11.30
CA PHE A 166 1.36 -10.00 10.58
C PHE A 166 0.81 -9.75 9.17
N ILE A 167 0.22 -10.79 8.53
CA ILE A 167 -0.56 -10.60 7.32
C ILE A 167 -1.69 -9.61 7.60
N PHE A 168 -2.48 -9.85 8.67
CA PHE A 168 -3.61 -8.99 9.02
C PHE A 168 -3.16 -7.56 9.35
N TYR A 169 -2.07 -7.37 10.10
CA TYR A 169 -1.55 -6.02 10.38
C TYR A 169 -1.12 -5.28 9.12
N ALA A 170 -0.33 -5.95 8.25
CA ALA A 170 0.19 -5.34 7.04
C ALA A 170 -0.91 -4.99 6.04
N THR A 171 -1.83 -5.93 5.79
CA THR A 171 -2.92 -5.73 4.83
C THR A 171 -3.94 -4.71 5.33
N TYR A 172 -4.35 -4.78 6.60
CA TYR A 172 -5.23 -3.77 7.20
C TYR A 172 -4.69 -2.35 7.02
N LEU A 173 -3.41 -2.13 7.32
CA LEU A 173 -2.78 -0.82 7.15
C LEU A 173 -2.67 -0.44 5.67
N SER A 174 -2.39 -1.39 4.78
CA SER A 174 -2.34 -1.14 3.34
C SER A 174 -3.68 -0.65 2.80
N GLU A 175 -4.78 -1.34 3.13
CA GLU A 175 -6.13 -0.97 2.70
C GLU A 175 -6.55 0.41 3.27
N LYS A 176 -6.33 0.63 4.56
CA LYS A 176 -6.70 1.92 5.18
C LYS A 176 -5.83 3.09 4.69
N ILE A 177 -4.55 2.87 4.39
CA ILE A 177 -3.71 3.87 3.71
C ILE A 177 -4.21 4.10 2.29
N GLY A 178 -4.51 3.04 1.53
CA GLY A 178 -5.08 3.12 0.18
C GLY A 178 -6.32 3.99 0.17
N TYR A 179 -7.26 3.71 1.07
CA TYR A 179 -8.47 4.51 1.25
C TYR A 179 -8.16 6.01 1.46
N TRP A 180 -7.33 6.35 2.45
CA TRP A 180 -7.05 7.76 2.77
C TRP A 180 -6.27 8.46 1.67
N ARG A 181 -5.40 7.76 0.96
CA ARG A 181 -4.66 8.30 -0.18
C ARG A 181 -5.59 8.65 -1.33
N TYR A 182 -6.41 7.71 -1.75
CA TYR A 182 -7.28 7.88 -2.92
C TYR A 182 -8.40 8.88 -2.64
N ILE A 183 -9.06 8.82 -1.47
CA ILE A 183 -10.13 9.75 -1.14
C ILE A 183 -9.64 11.20 -0.98
N THR A 184 -8.40 11.40 -0.50
CA THR A 184 -7.81 12.73 -0.38
C THR A 184 -7.52 13.33 -1.75
N ILE A 185 -6.94 12.55 -2.67
CA ILE A 185 -6.75 12.98 -4.07
C ILE A 185 -8.10 13.28 -4.73
N TYR A 186 -9.07 12.39 -4.59
CA TYR A 186 -10.41 12.57 -5.17
C TYR A 186 -11.05 13.88 -4.71
N ARG A 187 -11.14 14.10 -3.40
CA ARG A 187 -11.74 15.32 -2.83
C ARG A 187 -11.02 16.59 -3.25
N HIS A 188 -9.70 16.56 -3.36
CA HIS A 188 -8.93 17.68 -3.86
C HIS A 188 -9.31 17.99 -5.31
N LEU A 189 -9.32 16.99 -6.20
CA LEU A 189 -9.60 17.16 -7.62
C LEU A 189 -11.08 17.45 -7.92
N GLU A 190 -12.00 17.11 -7.03
CA GLU A 190 -13.40 17.57 -7.13
C GLU A 190 -13.53 19.06 -6.75
N ALA A 191 -12.71 19.54 -5.80
CA ALA A 191 -12.66 20.96 -5.44
C ALA A 191 -11.86 21.81 -6.46
N HIS A 192 -10.91 21.19 -7.14
CA HIS A 192 -9.99 21.79 -8.13
C HIS A 192 -9.96 20.98 -9.44
N PRO A 193 -11.06 21.00 -10.25
CA PRO A 193 -11.14 20.19 -11.46
C PRO A 193 -10.06 20.53 -12.50
N GLU A 194 -9.53 21.76 -12.48
CA GLU A 194 -8.43 22.23 -13.33
C GLU A 194 -7.12 21.46 -13.11
N ASP A 195 -6.91 20.89 -11.92
CA ASP A 195 -5.74 20.10 -11.58
C ASP A 195 -5.85 18.61 -12.00
N ARG A 196 -7.02 18.22 -12.52
CA ARG A 196 -7.25 16.84 -12.94
C ARG A 196 -6.65 16.55 -14.32
N ILE A 197 -5.41 16.07 -14.33
CA ILE A 197 -4.66 15.80 -15.56
C ILE A 197 -5.13 14.57 -16.35
N TYR A 198 -5.93 13.67 -15.74
CA TYR A 198 -6.37 12.43 -16.38
C TYR A 198 -7.64 11.87 -15.72
N PRO A 199 -8.57 11.23 -16.47
CA PRO A 199 -9.90 10.85 -15.97
C PRO A 199 -9.92 9.78 -14.88
N ILE A 200 -8.84 9.01 -14.71
CA ILE A 200 -8.80 7.91 -13.74
C ILE A 200 -9.14 8.35 -12.30
N PHE A 201 -8.80 9.58 -11.94
CA PHE A 201 -9.03 10.12 -10.61
C PHE A 201 -10.52 10.24 -10.24
N ARG A 202 -11.42 10.31 -11.23
CA ARG A 202 -12.89 10.31 -10.99
C ARG A 202 -13.39 8.99 -10.41
N PHE A 203 -12.64 7.92 -10.56
CA PHE A 203 -12.98 6.58 -10.10
C PHE A 203 -12.53 6.31 -8.67
N PHE A 204 -11.77 7.23 -8.08
CA PHE A 204 -11.19 7.02 -6.75
C PHE A 204 -12.22 6.98 -5.63
N GLU A 205 -13.38 7.63 -5.74
CA GLU A 205 -14.45 7.52 -4.75
C GLU A 205 -14.97 6.08 -4.62
N ASN A 206 -15.32 5.47 -5.74
CA ASN A 206 -15.79 4.08 -5.77
C ASN A 206 -14.68 3.08 -5.44
N TRP A 207 -13.44 3.41 -5.84
CA TRP A 207 -12.27 2.65 -5.42
C TRP A 207 -12.13 2.63 -3.91
N CYS A 208 -12.28 3.79 -3.26
CA CYS A 208 -12.27 3.92 -1.81
C CYS A 208 -13.36 3.12 -1.11
N GLN A 209 -14.50 2.89 -1.73
CA GLN A 209 -15.54 2.02 -1.17
C GLN A 209 -15.04 0.56 -1.08
N ASP A 210 -14.31 0.09 -2.09
CA ASP A 210 -13.71 -1.25 -2.07
C ASP A 210 -12.60 -1.31 -0.99
N GLU A 211 -11.65 -0.36 -0.97
CA GLU A 211 -10.57 -0.28 0.02
C GLU A 211 -11.10 -0.22 1.46
N ASN A 212 -12.16 0.57 1.69
CA ASN A 212 -12.75 0.66 3.01
C ASN A 212 -13.34 -0.69 3.46
N ARG A 213 -14.06 -1.37 2.57
CA ARG A 213 -14.66 -2.67 2.82
C ARG A 213 -13.62 -3.75 3.09
N HIS A 214 -12.51 -3.74 2.32
CA HIS A 214 -11.34 -4.58 2.59
C HIS A 214 -10.78 -4.32 4.00
N GLY A 215 -10.58 -3.06 4.34
CA GLY A 215 -10.08 -2.67 5.65
C GLY A 215 -11.02 -3.04 6.80
N ASP A 216 -12.34 -2.90 6.61
CA ASP A 216 -13.35 -3.26 7.61
C ASP A 216 -13.41 -4.78 7.83
N PHE A 217 -13.20 -5.58 6.78
CA PHE A 217 -13.03 -7.02 6.91
C PHE A 217 -11.82 -7.38 7.79
N PHE A 218 -10.66 -6.78 7.56
CA PHE A 218 -9.48 -7.04 8.41
C PHE A 218 -9.67 -6.57 9.84
N ASP A 219 -10.35 -5.45 10.04
CA ASP A 219 -10.76 -4.94 11.36
C ASP A 219 -11.61 -5.98 12.10
N ALA A 220 -12.70 -6.45 11.48
CA ALA A 220 -13.60 -7.42 12.08
C ALA A 220 -12.90 -8.74 12.42
N VAL A 221 -12.04 -9.25 11.54
CA VAL A 221 -11.25 -10.46 11.80
C VAL A 221 -10.28 -10.25 12.97
N MET A 222 -9.55 -9.14 13.03
CA MET A 222 -8.61 -8.89 14.13
C MET A 222 -9.32 -8.74 15.46
N ARG A 223 -10.52 -8.11 15.51
CA ARG A 223 -11.33 -8.01 16.74
C ARG A 223 -11.89 -9.36 17.18
N SER A 224 -12.12 -10.30 16.25
CA SER A 224 -12.49 -11.67 16.62
C SER A 224 -11.32 -12.49 17.17
N GLN A 225 -10.08 -11.97 17.09
CA GLN A 225 -8.85 -12.65 17.53
C GLN A 225 -8.11 -11.83 18.59
N PRO A 226 -8.64 -11.71 19.84
CA PRO A 226 -8.04 -10.86 20.88
C PRO A 226 -6.57 -11.16 21.17
N GLN A 227 -6.13 -12.40 20.97
CA GLN A 227 -4.73 -12.82 21.13
C GLN A 227 -3.78 -12.15 20.14
N MET A 228 -4.29 -11.59 19.04
CA MET A 228 -3.48 -10.81 18.12
C MET A 228 -3.15 -9.41 18.64
N LEU A 229 -3.99 -8.87 19.56
CA LEU A 229 -3.98 -7.45 19.94
C LEU A 229 -3.62 -7.20 21.42
N ASN A 230 -3.84 -8.17 22.33
CA ASN A 230 -3.94 -7.91 23.75
C ASN A 230 -2.66 -8.15 24.58
N ASP A 231 -1.51 -8.43 23.96
CA ASP A 231 -0.26 -8.62 24.71
C ASP A 231 0.76 -7.48 24.45
N TRP A 232 1.80 -7.40 25.28
CA TRP A 232 2.86 -6.41 25.12
C TRP A 232 3.61 -6.56 23.79
N LYS A 233 3.69 -7.79 23.25
CA LYS A 233 4.29 -8.06 21.95
C LYS A 233 3.45 -7.49 20.82
N ALA A 234 2.11 -7.57 20.94
CA ALA A 234 1.21 -6.93 19.99
C ALA A 234 1.44 -5.41 19.94
N LYS A 235 1.56 -4.75 21.13
CA LYS A 235 1.89 -3.32 21.18
C LYS A 235 3.20 -2.98 20.44
N LEU A 236 4.26 -3.78 20.63
CA LEU A 236 5.52 -3.58 19.91
C LEU A 236 5.39 -3.79 18.41
N TRP A 237 4.67 -4.83 17.98
CA TRP A 237 4.48 -5.12 16.56
C TRP A 237 3.57 -4.11 15.88
N CYS A 238 2.48 -3.67 16.51
CA CYS A 238 1.63 -2.59 15.98
C CYS A 238 2.45 -1.31 15.79
N ARG A 239 3.29 -0.94 16.77
CA ARG A 239 4.22 0.19 16.64
C ARG A 239 5.16 0.02 15.44
N PHE A 240 5.75 -1.16 15.29
CA PHE A 240 6.67 -1.44 14.20
C PHE A 240 5.97 -1.33 12.83
N PHE A 241 4.79 -1.92 12.67
CA PHE A 241 4.05 -1.88 11.42
C PHE A 241 3.60 -0.45 11.07
N LEU A 242 3.03 0.28 12.01
CA LEU A 242 2.65 1.69 11.82
C LEU A 242 3.85 2.54 11.38
N LEU A 243 4.96 2.45 12.13
CA LEU A 243 6.16 3.21 11.79
C LEU A 243 6.72 2.82 10.42
N SER A 244 6.77 1.52 10.11
CA SER A 244 7.31 1.02 8.84
C SER A 244 6.49 1.54 7.65
N VAL A 245 5.15 1.47 7.72
CA VAL A 245 4.31 1.91 6.60
C VAL A 245 4.31 3.43 6.46
N PHE A 246 4.23 4.19 7.57
CA PHE A 246 4.24 5.66 7.52
C PHE A 246 5.57 6.21 7.03
N ALA A 247 6.68 5.70 7.56
CA ALA A 247 8.00 6.14 7.11
C ALA A 247 8.26 5.76 5.65
N THR A 248 7.88 4.56 5.22
CA THR A 248 8.05 4.13 3.82
C THR A 248 7.20 4.99 2.88
N MET A 249 5.95 5.27 3.22
CA MET A 249 5.07 6.14 2.44
C MET A 249 5.68 7.54 2.33
N TYR A 250 5.96 8.19 3.46
CA TYR A 250 6.51 9.54 3.51
C TYR A 250 7.80 9.68 2.68
N LEU A 251 8.77 8.80 2.89
CA LEU A 251 10.03 8.84 2.16
C LEU A 251 9.86 8.61 0.65
N ASN A 252 8.94 7.74 0.27
CA ASN A 252 8.65 7.46 -1.13
C ASN A 252 7.93 8.62 -1.82
N ASP A 253 6.98 9.24 -1.15
CA ASP A 253 6.13 10.27 -1.75
C ASP A 253 6.84 11.61 -1.82
N ILE A 254 7.67 11.96 -0.84
CA ILE A 254 8.54 13.14 -0.93
C ILE A 254 9.54 13.03 -2.08
N GLN A 255 10.07 11.84 -2.36
CA GLN A 255 10.91 11.62 -3.54
C GLN A 255 10.16 11.84 -4.87
N ARG A 256 8.83 11.81 -4.84
CA ARG A 256 7.91 12.00 -6.00
C ARG A 256 7.03 13.23 -5.83
N ALA A 257 7.46 14.21 -5.03
CA ALA A 257 6.70 15.43 -4.78
C ALA A 257 6.23 16.11 -6.08
N GLY A 258 6.99 15.96 -7.18
CA GLY A 258 6.59 16.43 -8.50
C GLY A 258 5.29 15.82 -9.03
N PHE A 259 4.97 14.55 -8.71
CA PHE A 259 3.67 13.97 -9.06
C PHE A 259 2.53 14.70 -8.37
N TYR A 260 2.65 14.92 -7.06
CA TYR A 260 1.62 15.64 -6.29
C TYR A 260 1.45 17.07 -6.77
N ALA A 261 2.57 17.75 -7.09
CA ALA A 261 2.53 19.09 -7.66
C ALA A 261 1.80 19.14 -9.02
N CYS A 262 1.90 18.09 -9.87
CA CYS A 262 1.18 18.01 -11.14
C CYS A 262 -0.34 17.95 -10.99
N ILE A 263 -0.84 17.57 -9.79
CA ILE A 263 -2.27 17.52 -9.45
C ILE A 263 -2.63 18.52 -8.35
N GLY A 264 -1.86 19.61 -8.23
CA GLY A 264 -2.14 20.72 -7.31
C GLY A 264 -1.93 20.43 -5.83
N LEU A 265 -1.29 19.30 -5.45
CA LEU A 265 -1.08 18.89 -4.06
C LEU A 265 0.34 19.17 -3.58
N ASN A 266 0.47 19.54 -2.31
CA ASN A 266 1.75 19.53 -1.60
C ASN A 266 1.98 18.14 -0.98
N ALA A 267 3.04 17.43 -1.38
CA ALA A 267 3.31 16.08 -0.93
C ALA A 267 3.44 15.94 0.61
N ARG A 268 4.04 16.94 1.29
CA ARG A 268 4.22 16.91 2.75
C ARG A 268 2.90 17.07 3.49
N GLU A 269 2.08 18.03 3.07
CA GLU A 269 0.75 18.26 3.65
C GLU A 269 -0.16 17.07 3.40
N TYR A 270 -0.12 16.54 2.19
CA TYR A 270 -0.86 15.34 1.80
C TYR A 270 -0.49 14.14 2.68
N ASP A 271 0.80 13.81 2.78
CA ASP A 271 1.27 12.68 3.57
C ASP A 271 1.01 12.86 5.07
N THR A 272 1.20 14.08 5.59
CA THR A 272 0.86 14.39 6.99
C THR A 272 -0.60 14.07 7.27
N TYR A 273 -1.50 14.52 6.41
CA TYR A 273 -2.94 14.26 6.54
C TYR A 273 -3.26 12.76 6.44
N VAL A 274 -2.70 12.05 5.45
CA VAL A 274 -2.92 10.61 5.27
C VAL A 274 -2.40 9.82 6.48
N ILE A 275 -1.21 10.16 7.00
CA ILE A 275 -0.64 9.54 8.20
C ILE A 275 -1.55 9.75 9.41
N GLN A 276 -1.97 10.99 9.67
CA GLN A 276 -2.85 11.33 10.79
C GLN A 276 -4.16 10.53 10.71
N LYS A 277 -4.81 10.54 9.55
CA LYS A 277 -6.09 9.84 9.35
C LYS A 277 -5.96 8.31 9.41
N THR A 278 -4.88 7.76 8.89
CA THR A 278 -4.62 6.31 9.00
C THR A 278 -4.32 5.92 10.44
N ASN A 279 -3.55 6.73 11.16
CA ASN A 279 -3.21 6.50 12.57
C ASN A 279 -4.46 6.57 13.47
N GLU A 280 -5.35 7.54 13.24
CA GLU A 280 -6.66 7.66 13.89
C GLU A 280 -7.51 6.40 13.63
N THR A 281 -7.60 5.98 12.37
CA THR A 281 -8.36 4.79 11.98
C THR A 281 -7.77 3.52 12.60
N ALA A 282 -6.43 3.37 12.61
CA ALA A 282 -5.75 2.24 13.23
C ALA A 282 -6.01 2.17 14.75
N GLY A 283 -6.20 3.32 15.41
CA GLY A 283 -6.51 3.39 16.84
C GLY A 283 -7.84 2.74 17.23
N ARG A 284 -8.72 2.45 16.28
CA ARG A 284 -9.97 1.70 16.52
C ARG A 284 -9.72 0.22 16.80
N VAL A 285 -8.62 -0.31 16.26
CA VAL A 285 -8.29 -1.75 16.30
C VAL A 285 -7.00 -2.01 17.07
N PHE A 286 -5.94 -1.30 16.77
CA PHE A 286 -4.65 -1.51 17.38
C PHE A 286 -4.63 -1.04 18.85
N PRO A 287 -3.93 -1.76 19.73
CA PRO A 287 -3.85 -1.42 21.13
C PRO A 287 -3.09 -0.13 21.42
N ILE A 288 -2.28 0.32 20.46
CA ILE A 288 -1.53 1.57 20.50
C ILE A 288 -1.44 2.18 19.11
N VAL A 289 -1.28 3.50 19.05
CA VAL A 289 -0.92 4.24 17.85
C VAL A 289 0.31 5.11 18.10
N LEU A 290 0.89 5.66 17.01
CA LEU A 290 2.02 6.57 17.12
C LEU A 290 1.53 7.97 17.51
N ASP A 291 2.37 8.74 18.18
CA ASP A 291 2.14 10.16 18.45
C ASP A 291 2.55 11.00 17.23
N VAL A 292 1.71 10.95 16.19
CA VAL A 292 1.95 11.64 14.92
C VAL A 292 1.57 13.13 14.96
N GLU A 293 0.99 13.62 16.05
CA GLU A 293 0.78 15.04 16.30
C GLU A 293 2.04 15.72 16.85
N ASN A 294 2.99 14.95 17.36
CA ASN A 294 4.25 15.46 17.85
C ASN A 294 5.13 15.92 16.68
N PRO A 295 5.54 17.20 16.61
CA PRO A 295 6.39 17.71 15.53
C PRO A 295 7.69 16.92 15.35
N GLU A 296 8.25 16.38 16.43
CA GLU A 296 9.47 15.56 16.41
C GLU A 296 9.33 14.35 15.46
N PHE A 297 8.12 13.79 15.29
CA PHE A 297 7.88 12.69 14.37
C PHE A 297 8.26 13.07 12.93
N TYR A 298 7.77 14.19 12.44
CA TYR A 298 8.07 14.66 11.08
C TYR A 298 9.48 15.23 10.94
N GLU A 299 10.00 15.90 11.96
CA GLU A 299 11.39 16.38 11.96
C GLU A 299 12.39 15.22 11.74
N ARG A 300 12.15 14.07 12.37
CA ARG A 300 12.96 12.87 12.20
C ARG A 300 12.80 12.23 10.82
N LEU A 301 11.57 12.21 10.28
CA LEU A 301 11.33 11.76 8.90
C LEU A 301 12.04 12.66 7.89
N GLU A 302 12.04 13.98 8.10
CA GLU A 302 12.79 14.93 7.25
C GLU A 302 14.31 14.73 7.30
N VAL A 303 14.88 14.30 8.42
CA VAL A 303 16.27 13.86 8.45
C VAL A 303 16.47 12.65 7.53
N CYS A 304 15.54 11.70 7.53
CA CYS A 304 15.61 10.54 6.64
C CYS A 304 15.43 10.94 5.15
N VAL A 305 14.60 11.92 4.85
CA VAL A 305 14.48 12.49 3.48
C VAL A 305 15.82 13.02 3.01
N ARG A 306 16.46 13.90 3.79
CA ARG A 306 17.79 14.45 3.45
C ARG A 306 18.86 13.37 3.29
N ASN A 307 18.82 12.34 4.13
CA ASN A 307 19.73 11.20 3.99
C ASN A 307 19.51 10.44 2.68
N ASN A 308 18.24 10.25 2.26
CA ASN A 308 17.91 9.61 0.98
C ASN A 308 18.40 10.42 -0.21
N GLU A 309 18.25 11.74 -0.18
CA GLU A 309 18.75 12.64 -1.21
C GLU A 309 20.29 12.50 -1.33
N ARG A 310 20.98 12.56 -0.20
CA ARG A 310 22.44 12.38 -0.15
C ARG A 310 22.89 11.01 -0.66
N LEU A 311 22.18 9.94 -0.29
CA LEU A 311 22.47 8.58 -0.78
C LEU A 311 22.31 8.48 -2.30
N ARG A 312 21.31 9.17 -2.88
CA ARG A 312 21.08 9.24 -4.32
C ARG A 312 22.19 10.03 -5.02
N GLU A 313 22.57 11.20 -4.49
CA GLU A 313 23.68 12.00 -5.01
C GLU A 313 24.98 11.20 -5.05
N ILE A 314 25.34 10.51 -3.95
CA ILE A 314 26.53 9.66 -3.89
C ILE A 314 26.42 8.52 -4.92
N SER A 315 25.24 7.90 -5.07
CA SER A 315 25.03 6.81 -6.01
C SER A 315 25.19 7.24 -7.46
N ASN A 316 24.83 8.48 -7.79
CA ASN A 316 24.93 9.08 -9.12
C ASN A 316 26.29 9.74 -9.39
N SER A 317 27.15 9.85 -8.36
CA SER A 317 28.48 10.43 -8.51
C SER A 317 29.41 9.53 -9.34
N LYS A 318 30.46 10.12 -9.94
CA LYS A 318 31.52 9.39 -10.64
C LYS A 318 32.52 8.69 -9.70
N THR A 319 32.32 8.77 -8.40
CA THR A 319 33.19 8.13 -7.39
C THR A 319 33.15 6.60 -7.54
N PRO A 320 34.31 5.91 -7.45
CA PRO A 320 34.30 4.44 -7.46
C PRO A 320 33.42 3.82 -6.37
N LYS A 321 32.72 2.72 -6.67
CA LYS A 321 31.73 2.09 -5.76
C LYS A 321 32.27 1.79 -4.36
N PHE A 322 33.56 1.44 -4.25
CA PHE A 322 34.21 1.20 -2.97
C PHE A 322 34.20 2.45 -2.06
N PHE A 323 34.57 3.61 -2.60
CA PHE A 323 34.53 4.86 -1.83
C PHE A 323 33.09 5.35 -1.60
N GLN A 324 32.19 5.11 -2.55
CA GLN A 324 30.75 5.41 -2.33
C GLN A 324 30.20 4.68 -1.10
N PHE A 325 30.63 3.45 -0.83
CA PHE A 325 30.22 2.71 0.36
C PHE A 325 30.54 3.47 1.64
N PHE A 326 31.76 3.95 1.79
CA PHE A 326 32.16 4.73 2.97
C PHE A 326 31.44 6.08 3.07
N GLN A 327 31.19 6.73 1.93
CA GLN A 327 30.43 7.99 1.88
C GLN A 327 28.96 7.80 2.28
N LYS A 328 28.37 6.66 1.99
CA LYS A 328 26.99 6.31 2.34
C LYS A 328 26.81 5.90 3.79
N LEU A 329 27.85 5.37 4.42
CA LEU A 329 27.79 4.82 5.78
C LEU A 329 27.20 5.79 6.82
N PRO A 330 27.61 7.08 6.88
CA PRO A 330 27.01 8.03 7.81
C PRO A 330 25.50 8.20 7.63
N SER A 331 25.02 8.22 6.38
CA SER A 331 23.58 8.33 6.08
C SER A 331 22.82 7.09 6.52
N TYR A 332 23.37 5.89 6.35
CA TYR A 332 22.73 4.66 6.83
C TYR A 332 22.70 4.60 8.37
N LEU A 333 23.78 5.01 9.05
CA LEU A 333 23.81 5.09 10.51
C LEU A 333 22.80 6.12 11.03
N SER A 334 22.71 7.27 10.37
CA SER A 334 21.71 8.29 10.69
C SER A 334 20.28 7.76 10.50
N HIS A 335 19.99 7.04 9.40
CA HIS A 335 18.69 6.38 9.21
C HIS A 335 18.37 5.44 10.36
N GLY A 336 19.29 4.52 10.68
CA GLY A 336 19.08 3.57 11.77
C GLY A 336 18.81 4.28 13.10
N TRP A 337 19.54 5.38 13.38
CA TRP A 337 19.31 6.19 14.57
C TRP A 337 17.94 6.88 14.57
N GLN A 338 17.53 7.51 13.47
CA GLN A 338 16.22 8.16 13.39
C GLN A 338 15.08 7.14 13.55
N PHE A 339 15.15 5.98 12.90
CA PHE A 339 14.14 4.93 13.07
C PHE A 339 14.09 4.39 14.50
N LEU A 340 15.24 4.24 15.16
CA LEU A 340 15.26 3.86 16.56
C LEU A 340 14.58 4.91 17.45
N GLN A 341 14.89 6.20 17.24
CA GLN A 341 14.26 7.28 18.01
C GLN A 341 12.74 7.33 17.76
N LEU A 342 12.29 7.25 16.49
CA LEU A 342 10.88 7.17 16.13
C LEU A 342 10.19 5.97 16.80
N PHE A 343 10.86 4.82 16.82
CA PHE A 343 10.33 3.62 17.47
C PHE A 343 10.27 3.77 19.00
N LEU A 344 11.14 4.55 19.62
CA LEU A 344 11.18 4.79 21.07
C LEU A 344 10.28 5.95 21.52
N MET A 345 9.78 6.79 20.62
CA MET A 345 8.81 7.83 20.96
C MET A 345 7.62 7.22 21.71
N LYS A 346 7.10 7.93 22.72
CA LYS A 346 5.98 7.43 23.53
C LYS A 346 4.75 7.21 22.65
N PRO A 347 4.17 6.00 22.60
CA PRO A 347 2.95 5.77 21.86
C PRO A 347 1.74 6.28 22.63
N ILE A 348 0.62 6.43 21.95
CA ILE A 348 -0.69 6.71 22.54
C ILE A 348 -1.40 5.37 22.72
N ASP A 349 -1.77 5.03 23.95
CA ASP A 349 -2.57 3.84 24.25
C ASP A 349 -4.04 4.05 23.84
N ARG A 350 -4.71 3.01 23.34
CA ARG A 350 -6.13 3.05 22.93
C ARG A 350 -7.05 3.55 24.05
N VAL A 351 -6.80 3.15 25.29
CA VAL A 351 -7.58 3.58 26.47
C VAL A 351 -7.57 5.10 26.64
N SER A 352 -6.47 5.78 26.25
CA SER A 352 -6.40 7.25 26.33
C SER A 352 -7.14 7.93 25.19
N LEU A 353 -7.35 7.27 24.04
CA LEU A 353 -8.14 7.79 22.92
C LEU A 353 -9.64 7.76 23.23
N GLU A 354 -10.13 6.69 23.85
CA GLU A 354 -11.54 6.57 24.26
C GLU A 354 -11.93 7.58 25.35
N GLY A 355 -10.97 8.04 26.15
CA GLY A 355 -11.16 9.07 27.18
C GLY A 355 -11.21 10.50 26.69
N SER A 356 -10.72 10.78 25.47
CA SER A 356 -10.68 12.15 24.88
C SER A 356 -11.91 12.50 24.04
N VAL A 357 -12.79 11.54 23.79
CA VAL A 357 -14.03 11.69 22.97
C VAL A 357 -15.29 11.83 23.84
N ARG A 358 -15.14 12.14 25.15
CA ARG A 358 -16.27 12.44 26.04
C ARG A 358 -16.44 13.93 26.26
#